data_cfbfe1990b780e937d486ebeaf03e2b7
#
_entry.id   cfbfe1990b780e937d486ebeaf03e2b7
#
_cell.length_a   1.000
_cell.length_b   1.000
_cell.length_c   1.000
_cell.angle_alpha   90.00
_cell.angle_beta   90.00
_cell.angle_gamma   90.00
#
_symmetry.space_group_name_H-M   'P 1'
#
loop_
_entity.id
_entity.type
_entity.pdbx_description
1 polymer ?
#
loop_
_entity_poly.entity_id
_entity_poly.type
_entity_poly.pdbx_seq_one_letter_code
_entity_poly.pdbx_strand_id
1 'polypeptide(L)'
;VPIVTFGNRAFDNSLAELCALLESHDFHTIAAAAFSCEHSFSNTLGGGRPDENDLKEAENFALSVFGKMVKSVAFCQPAGAIKVDGDPNAAYYQPRDRHGAFIDIRKVKPITTEACTRCGLCSEMCPMGAIDRGDCTLTPGICIKCCACIKKCPQGAKLFTDTGYLSHKEELEAMYGGRRAEH
;
A
#
# COMPACT_ATOMS: atom_id res chain seq x y z
N VAL A 1 -12.07 5.12 12.60
CA VAL A 1 -11.77 5.77 11.31
C VAL A 1 -10.83 4.87 10.52
N PRO A 2 -11.31 4.09 9.55
CA PRO A 2 -10.47 3.34 8.63
C PRO A 2 -9.76 4.27 7.63
N ILE A 3 -8.49 4.00 7.41
CA ILE A 3 -7.67 4.70 6.43
C ILE A 3 -6.91 3.66 5.62
N VAL A 4 -6.91 3.77 4.31
CA VAL A 4 -6.08 2.97 3.43
C VAL A 4 -5.12 3.87 2.65
N THR A 5 -3.91 3.38 2.39
CA THR A 5 -2.97 4.02 1.48
C THR A 5 -2.77 3.14 0.26
N PHE A 6 -2.64 3.74 -0.91
CA PHE A 6 -2.50 3.00 -2.16
C PHE A 6 -1.48 3.65 -3.10
N GLY A 7 -0.88 2.82 -3.96
CA GLY A 7 0.20 3.23 -4.85
C GLY A 7 -0.29 3.80 -6.19
N ASN A 8 -1.13 4.84 -6.17
CA ASN A 8 -1.55 5.61 -7.37
C ASN A 8 -2.40 4.84 -8.42
N ARG A 9 -2.49 3.51 -8.39
CA ARG A 9 -3.38 2.75 -9.29
C ARG A 9 -4.83 2.82 -8.83
N ALA A 10 -5.14 2.15 -7.75
CA ALA A 10 -6.45 2.10 -7.09
C ALA A 10 -6.30 1.41 -5.74
N PHE A 11 -7.23 1.64 -4.83
CA PHE A 11 -7.37 0.92 -3.58
C PHE A 11 -8.46 -0.17 -3.67
N ASP A 12 -9.07 -0.32 -4.84
CA ASP A 12 -10.12 -1.30 -5.14
C ASP A 12 -11.24 -1.25 -4.09
N ASN A 13 -11.57 -2.39 -3.48
CA ASN A 13 -12.58 -2.48 -2.42
C ASN A 13 -11.99 -2.48 -1.00
N SER A 14 -10.68 -2.20 -0.84
CA SER A 14 -9.99 -2.33 0.45
C SER A 14 -10.60 -1.46 1.54
N LEU A 15 -11.08 -0.25 1.22
CA LEU A 15 -11.70 0.63 2.18
C LEU A 15 -13.07 0.12 2.61
N ALA A 16 -13.89 -0.38 1.66
CA ALA A 16 -15.19 -0.97 1.93
C ALA A 16 -15.05 -2.24 2.78
N GLU A 17 -14.09 -3.11 2.45
CA GLU A 17 -13.77 -4.31 3.21
C GLU A 17 -13.33 -3.98 4.64
N LEU A 18 -12.41 -3.01 4.80
CA LEU A 18 -11.94 -2.58 6.12
C LEU A 18 -13.08 -1.98 6.97
N CYS A 19 -13.95 -1.18 6.38
CA CYS A 19 -15.14 -0.66 7.07
C CYS A 19 -16.05 -1.82 7.52
N ALA A 20 -16.38 -2.74 6.61
CA ALA A 20 -17.25 -3.88 6.92
C ALA A 20 -16.64 -4.78 8.02
N LEU A 21 -15.34 -5.02 7.98
CA LEU A 21 -14.62 -5.78 8.99
C LEU A 21 -14.70 -5.11 10.36
N LEU A 22 -14.49 -3.81 10.45
CA LEU A 22 -14.59 -3.05 11.69
C LEU A 22 -16.01 -3.08 12.26
N GLU A 23 -17.03 -2.81 11.42
CA GLU A 23 -18.44 -2.85 11.83
C GLU A 23 -18.84 -4.24 12.32
N SER A 24 -18.34 -5.31 11.70
CA SER A 24 -18.63 -6.68 12.14
C SER A 24 -18.02 -7.06 13.49
N HIS A 25 -17.12 -6.21 14.02
CA HIS A 25 -16.47 -6.36 15.32
C HIS A 25 -16.87 -5.24 16.29
N ASP A 26 -18.05 -4.66 16.11
CA ASP A 26 -18.63 -3.62 16.98
C ASP A 26 -17.85 -2.30 17.01
N PHE A 27 -17.02 -2.01 16.00
CA PHE A 27 -16.45 -0.69 15.80
C PHE A 27 -17.32 0.14 14.86
N HIS A 28 -17.86 1.25 15.33
CA HIS A 28 -18.64 2.15 14.48
C HIS A 28 -17.73 3.10 13.70
N THR A 29 -17.78 3.02 12.37
CA THR A 29 -16.99 3.86 11.48
C THR A 29 -17.69 5.21 11.26
N ILE A 30 -17.03 6.29 11.65
CA ILE A 30 -17.59 7.67 11.57
C ILE A 30 -17.03 8.47 10.41
N ALA A 31 -15.92 8.05 9.85
CA ALA A 31 -15.25 8.60 8.68
C ALA A 31 -14.32 7.54 8.09
N ALA A 32 -14.02 7.66 6.80
CA ALA A 32 -13.06 6.79 6.12
C ALA A 32 -12.31 7.60 5.05
N ALA A 33 -11.08 7.22 4.74
CA ALA A 33 -10.31 7.87 3.69
C ALA A 33 -9.36 6.91 2.97
N ALA A 34 -9.05 7.22 1.71
CA ALA A 34 -8.00 6.56 0.94
C ALA A 34 -7.03 7.60 0.40
N PHE A 35 -5.74 7.48 0.76
CA PHE A 35 -4.68 8.41 0.36
C PHE A 35 -3.74 7.74 -0.64
N SER A 36 -3.50 8.42 -1.76
CA SER A 36 -2.53 7.97 -2.73
C SER A 36 -1.11 8.27 -2.25
N CYS A 37 -0.23 7.27 -2.36
CA CYS A 37 1.17 7.35 -1.96
C CYS A 37 2.07 6.83 -3.07
N GLU A 38 3.39 6.95 -2.90
CA GLU A 38 4.35 6.32 -3.79
C GLU A 38 4.12 4.80 -3.83
N HIS A 39 4.07 4.25 -5.04
CA HIS A 39 3.87 2.82 -5.24
C HIS A 39 5.03 2.01 -4.68
N SER A 40 4.73 0.88 -4.02
CA SER A 40 5.75 0.06 -3.36
C SER A 40 6.87 -0.39 -4.32
N PHE A 41 6.55 -0.90 -5.50
CA PHE A 41 7.54 -1.42 -6.45
C PHE A 41 7.83 -0.52 -7.66
N SER A 42 7.41 0.74 -7.62
CA SER A 42 7.75 1.75 -8.62
C SER A 42 8.38 2.97 -7.95
N ASN A 43 9.28 3.64 -8.65
CA ASN A 43 9.86 4.90 -8.23
C ASN A 43 9.22 6.10 -8.96
N THR A 44 8.40 5.83 -9.99
CA THR A 44 7.75 6.86 -10.80
C THR A 44 6.27 6.96 -10.51
N LEU A 45 5.62 5.83 -10.23
CA LEU A 45 4.18 5.77 -9.97
C LEU A 45 3.86 6.34 -8.59
N GLY A 46 3.21 7.50 -8.56
CA GLY A 46 3.00 8.27 -7.35
C GLY A 46 4.28 8.77 -6.69
N GLY A 47 5.37 8.91 -7.49
CA GLY A 47 6.68 9.33 -6.98
C GLY A 47 6.61 10.67 -6.27
N GLY A 48 7.28 10.77 -5.11
CA GLY A 48 7.28 11.96 -4.27
C GLY A 48 6.01 12.17 -3.42
N ARG A 49 5.08 11.20 -3.41
CA ARG A 49 3.88 11.25 -2.56
C ARG A 49 4.07 10.45 -1.25
N PRO A 50 3.52 10.94 -0.11
CA PRO A 50 2.70 12.17 0.01
C PRO A 50 3.53 13.45 -0.13
N ASP A 51 3.02 14.42 -0.89
CA ASP A 51 3.56 15.78 -0.97
C ASP A 51 2.83 16.73 0.00
N GLU A 52 3.17 18.02 -0.05
CA GLU A 52 2.55 19.03 0.85
C GLU A 52 1.03 19.14 0.66
N ASN A 53 0.52 18.95 -0.56
CA ASN A 53 -0.92 18.97 -0.80
C ASN A 53 -1.60 17.73 -0.20
N ASP A 54 -0.99 16.56 -0.35
CA ASP A 54 -1.49 15.32 0.23
C ASP A 54 -1.53 15.41 1.77
N LEU A 55 -0.50 16.00 2.38
CA LEU A 55 -0.45 16.22 3.83
C LEU A 55 -1.53 17.20 4.28
N LYS A 56 -1.79 18.25 3.51
CA LYS A 56 -2.86 19.21 3.80
C LYS A 56 -4.25 18.57 3.70
N GLU A 57 -4.48 17.71 2.69
CA GLU A 57 -5.72 16.95 2.60
C GLU A 57 -5.91 15.99 3.79
N ALA A 58 -4.84 15.34 4.23
CA ALA A 58 -4.88 14.50 5.41
C ALA A 58 -5.20 15.31 6.69
N GLU A 59 -4.65 16.52 6.82
CA GLU A 59 -4.95 17.45 7.92
C GLU A 59 -6.43 17.89 7.88
N ASN A 60 -6.93 18.30 6.72
CA ASN A 60 -8.33 18.68 6.53
C ASN A 60 -9.28 17.52 6.89
N PHE A 61 -8.93 16.31 6.47
CA PHE A 61 -9.67 15.11 6.87
C PHE A 61 -9.68 14.92 8.38
N ALA A 62 -8.52 15.03 9.04
CA ALA A 62 -8.41 14.90 10.50
C ALA A 62 -9.26 15.95 11.24
N LEU A 63 -9.25 17.21 10.78
CA LEU A 63 -10.10 18.27 11.33
C LEU A 63 -11.60 17.97 11.16
N SER A 64 -11.98 17.43 10.00
CA SER A 64 -13.36 16.99 9.76
C SER A 64 -13.80 15.88 10.71
N VAL A 65 -12.94 14.88 10.93
CA VAL A 65 -13.18 13.79 11.88
C VAL A 65 -13.32 14.35 13.31
N PHE A 66 -12.40 15.22 13.72
CA PHE A 66 -12.46 15.88 15.02
C PHE A 66 -13.77 16.65 15.21
N GLY A 67 -14.20 17.42 14.19
CA GLY A 67 -15.47 18.14 14.24
C GLY A 67 -16.68 17.22 14.40
N LYS A 68 -16.71 16.03 13.75
CA LYS A 68 -17.74 15.02 13.95
C LYS A 68 -17.76 14.49 15.38
N MET A 69 -16.58 14.19 15.94
CA MET A 69 -16.45 13.67 17.30
C MET A 69 -16.93 14.69 18.34
N VAL A 70 -16.55 15.96 18.21
CA VAL A 70 -16.99 17.03 19.13
C VAL A 70 -18.51 17.18 19.08
N LYS A 71 -19.11 17.20 17.91
CA LYS A 71 -20.58 17.29 17.75
C LYS A 71 -21.28 16.08 18.38
N SER A 72 -20.77 14.87 18.16
CA SER A 72 -21.34 13.65 18.73
C SER A 72 -21.36 13.71 20.27
N VAL A 73 -20.26 14.14 20.88
CA VAL A 73 -20.16 14.30 22.34
C VAL A 73 -21.09 15.44 22.84
N ALA A 74 -21.05 16.60 22.19
CA ALA A 74 -21.80 17.78 22.62
C ALA A 74 -23.32 17.58 22.58
N PHE A 75 -23.81 16.79 21.60
CA PHE A 75 -25.24 16.56 21.42
C PHE A 75 -25.73 15.18 21.89
N CYS A 76 -24.85 14.37 22.50
CA CYS A 76 -25.14 12.99 22.92
C CYS A 76 -25.79 12.16 21.82
N GLN A 77 -25.38 12.41 20.55
CA GLN A 77 -25.88 11.69 19.38
C GLN A 77 -24.72 10.90 18.77
N PRO A 78 -24.85 9.59 18.62
CA PRO A 78 -23.83 8.81 17.93
C PRO A 78 -23.67 9.34 16.49
N ALA A 79 -22.42 9.47 16.05
CA ALA A 79 -22.16 9.73 14.64
C ALA A 79 -22.76 8.59 13.82
N GLY A 80 -23.60 8.91 12.83
CA GLY A 80 -24.22 7.90 11.98
C GLY A 80 -23.16 7.08 11.22
N ALA A 81 -23.45 5.82 10.98
CA ALA A 81 -22.62 4.96 10.15
C ALA A 81 -22.40 5.59 8.76
N ILE A 82 -21.16 5.53 8.29
CA ILE A 82 -20.83 6.02 6.95
C ILE A 82 -21.09 4.92 5.90
N LYS A 83 -21.40 5.36 4.69
CA LYS A 83 -21.41 4.48 3.53
C LYS A 83 -20.15 4.75 2.70
N VAL A 84 -19.40 3.71 2.43
CA VAL A 84 -18.23 3.73 1.56
C VAL A 84 -18.58 3.00 0.27
N ASP A 85 -18.17 3.56 -0.87
CA ASP A 85 -18.35 2.90 -2.16
C ASP A 85 -17.47 1.66 -2.27
N GLY A 86 -18.01 0.63 -2.92
CA GLY A 86 -17.34 -0.65 -3.14
C GLY A 86 -18.14 -1.84 -2.61
N ASP A 87 -17.69 -3.03 -2.96
CA ASP A 87 -18.23 -4.29 -2.48
C ASP A 87 -17.20 -4.97 -1.55
N PRO A 88 -17.49 -5.06 -0.22
CA PRO A 88 -16.56 -5.65 0.73
C PRO A 88 -16.30 -7.14 0.50
N ASN A 89 -17.13 -7.81 -0.32
CA ASN A 89 -16.99 -9.23 -0.65
C ASN A 89 -16.43 -9.46 -2.06
N ALA A 90 -16.03 -8.41 -2.76
CA ALA A 90 -15.50 -8.53 -4.11
C ALA A 90 -14.18 -9.32 -4.14
N ALA A 91 -13.93 -10.01 -5.24
CA ALA A 91 -12.66 -10.70 -5.45
C ALA A 91 -11.49 -9.70 -5.49
N TYR A 92 -10.35 -10.11 -4.92
CA TYR A 92 -9.14 -9.30 -4.94
C TYR A 92 -8.59 -9.11 -6.35
N TYR A 93 -7.96 -7.96 -6.55
CA TYR A 93 -7.24 -7.67 -7.78
C TYR A 93 -6.18 -8.75 -8.07
N GLN A 94 -6.17 -9.19 -9.32
CA GLN A 94 -5.18 -10.15 -9.80
C GLN A 94 -4.28 -9.48 -10.83
N PRO A 95 -2.94 -9.41 -10.58
CA PRO A 95 -1.99 -8.84 -11.51
C PRO A 95 -2.06 -9.50 -12.89
N ARG A 96 -1.90 -8.70 -13.94
CA ARG A 96 -1.85 -9.15 -15.33
C ARG A 96 -0.63 -8.57 -16.01
N ASP A 97 -0.13 -9.25 -17.04
CA ASP A 97 0.88 -8.71 -17.93
C ASP A 97 0.25 -7.82 -19.02
N ARG A 98 1.08 -7.23 -19.86
CA ARG A 98 0.65 -6.39 -21.00
C ARG A 98 -0.25 -7.10 -22.03
N HIS A 99 -0.34 -8.40 -21.97
CA HIS A 99 -1.18 -9.24 -22.85
C HIS A 99 -2.47 -9.68 -22.16
N GLY A 100 -2.69 -9.24 -20.90
CA GLY A 100 -3.84 -9.60 -20.10
C GLY A 100 -3.76 -10.96 -19.41
N ALA A 101 -2.64 -11.68 -19.52
CA ALA A 101 -2.44 -12.96 -18.87
C ALA A 101 -2.18 -12.77 -17.36
N PHE A 102 -2.71 -13.65 -16.53
CA PHE A 102 -2.50 -13.61 -15.09
C PHE A 102 -1.04 -13.87 -14.72
N ILE A 103 -0.56 -13.08 -13.76
CA ILE A 103 0.77 -13.22 -13.17
C ILE A 103 0.63 -13.52 -11.69
N ASP A 104 1.18 -14.65 -11.23
CA ASP A 104 1.26 -14.93 -9.80
C ASP A 104 2.52 -14.31 -9.18
N ILE A 105 2.42 -13.03 -8.82
CA ILE A 105 3.52 -12.33 -8.17
C ILE A 105 3.76 -12.77 -6.72
N ARG A 106 2.88 -13.60 -6.11
CA ARG A 106 2.99 -13.98 -4.68
C ARG A 106 4.27 -14.74 -4.38
N LYS A 107 4.74 -15.55 -5.32
CA LYS A 107 5.97 -16.37 -5.20
C LYS A 107 7.25 -15.59 -5.56
N VAL A 108 7.12 -14.45 -6.20
CA VAL A 108 8.27 -13.64 -6.61
C VAL A 108 8.96 -13.05 -5.37
N LYS A 109 10.28 -13.20 -5.31
CA LYS A 109 11.14 -12.71 -4.23
C LYS A 109 12.30 -11.90 -4.82
N PRO A 110 12.80 -10.88 -4.09
CA PRO A 110 13.99 -10.17 -4.55
C PRO A 110 15.22 -11.07 -4.49
N ILE A 111 16.09 -10.91 -5.47
CA ILE A 111 17.43 -11.48 -5.46
C ILE A 111 18.41 -10.50 -4.83
N THR A 112 19.61 -10.99 -4.51
CA THR A 112 20.73 -10.17 -4.06
C THR A 112 21.89 -10.30 -5.05
N THR A 113 22.43 -9.18 -5.51
CA THR A 113 23.58 -9.14 -6.41
C THR A 113 24.91 -9.13 -5.63
N GLU A 114 26.03 -9.29 -6.35
CA GLU A 114 27.38 -9.23 -5.80
C GLU A 114 27.76 -7.85 -5.21
N ALA A 115 27.01 -6.79 -5.54
CA ALA A 115 27.18 -5.47 -4.94
C ALA A 115 26.82 -5.42 -3.44
N CYS A 116 26.29 -6.51 -2.88
CA CYS A 116 25.87 -6.58 -1.49
C CYS A 116 27.05 -6.55 -0.53
N THR A 117 27.13 -5.54 0.34
CA THR A 117 28.13 -5.43 1.42
C THR A 117 27.74 -6.19 2.69
N ARG A 118 26.61 -6.91 2.69
CA ARG A 118 26.09 -7.67 3.85
C ARG A 118 25.84 -6.81 5.09
N CYS A 119 25.47 -5.55 4.92
CA CYS A 119 25.23 -4.61 6.04
C CYS A 119 24.00 -4.96 6.91
N GLY A 120 23.15 -5.90 6.51
CA GLY A 120 21.99 -6.36 7.28
C GLY A 120 20.75 -5.46 7.25
N LEU A 121 20.85 -4.22 6.75
CA LEU A 121 19.76 -3.24 6.76
C LEU A 121 18.44 -3.79 6.16
N CYS A 122 18.52 -4.56 5.08
CA CYS A 122 17.34 -5.13 4.43
C CYS A 122 16.61 -6.18 5.29
N SER A 123 17.32 -6.94 6.12
CA SER A 123 16.73 -7.91 7.06
C SER A 123 16.09 -7.22 8.26
N GLU A 124 16.70 -6.14 8.76
CA GLU A 124 16.15 -5.33 9.87
C GLU A 124 14.84 -4.63 9.45
N MET A 125 14.82 -4.10 8.23
CA MET A 125 13.67 -3.33 7.72
C MET A 125 12.53 -4.20 7.19
N CYS A 126 12.72 -5.51 7.04
CA CYS A 126 11.70 -6.37 6.46
C CYS A 126 10.52 -6.56 7.44
N PRO A 127 9.33 -6.01 7.18
CA PRO A 127 8.21 -6.08 8.11
C PRO A 127 7.69 -7.52 8.31
N MET A 128 8.01 -8.41 7.35
CA MET A 128 7.62 -9.82 7.39
C MET A 128 8.71 -10.73 7.97
N GLY A 129 9.89 -10.19 8.31
CA GLY A 129 11.03 -11.02 8.66
C GLY A 129 11.41 -12.03 7.56
N ALA A 130 11.11 -11.70 6.29
CA ALA A 130 11.28 -12.62 5.17
C ALA A 130 12.74 -12.82 4.75
N ILE A 131 13.62 -11.88 5.11
CA ILE A 131 15.05 -11.91 4.80
C ILE A 131 15.78 -12.47 6.01
N ASP A 132 16.66 -13.44 5.77
CA ASP A 132 17.43 -14.08 6.82
C ASP A 132 18.36 -13.07 7.54
N ARG A 133 18.40 -13.13 8.88
CA ARG A 133 19.22 -12.21 9.68
C ARG A 133 20.68 -12.62 9.75
N GLY A 134 20.98 -13.92 9.60
CA GLY A 134 22.33 -14.44 9.57
C GLY A 134 22.97 -14.28 8.19
N ASP A 135 22.17 -14.43 7.13
CA ASP A 135 22.60 -14.17 5.76
C ASP A 135 21.54 -13.34 5.02
N CYS A 136 21.71 -12.03 5.05
CA CYS A 136 20.78 -11.09 4.42
C CYS A 136 20.72 -11.21 2.87
N THR A 137 21.52 -12.08 2.25
CA THR A 137 21.38 -12.39 0.83
C THR A 137 20.20 -13.31 0.55
N LEU A 138 19.78 -14.09 1.53
CA LEU A 138 18.70 -15.06 1.43
C LEU A 138 17.33 -14.45 1.80
N THR A 139 16.29 -14.88 1.10
CA THR A 139 14.89 -14.48 1.37
C THR A 139 14.00 -15.72 1.50
N PRO A 140 14.14 -16.51 2.60
CA PRO A 140 13.38 -17.74 2.77
C PRO A 140 11.89 -17.49 3.07
N GLY A 141 11.56 -16.41 3.75
CA GLY A 141 10.21 -16.11 4.21
C GLY A 141 9.25 -15.58 3.14
N ILE A 142 8.04 -15.21 3.57
CA ILE A 142 6.98 -14.68 2.69
C ILE A 142 7.26 -13.21 2.38
N CYS A 143 7.41 -12.87 1.09
CA CYS A 143 7.61 -11.51 0.62
C CYS A 143 6.29 -10.87 0.20
N ILE A 144 5.92 -9.74 0.81
CA ILE A 144 4.72 -8.94 0.45
C ILE A 144 4.99 -7.87 -0.60
N LYS A 145 6.17 -7.84 -1.21
CA LYS A 145 6.59 -6.87 -2.25
C LYS A 145 6.51 -5.41 -1.81
N CYS A 146 6.73 -5.12 -0.52
CA CYS A 146 6.79 -3.75 -0.02
C CYS A 146 8.00 -2.96 -0.54
N CYS A 147 8.99 -3.65 -1.11
CA CYS A 147 10.22 -3.11 -1.71
C CYS A 147 11.11 -2.27 -0.76
N ALA A 148 10.87 -2.27 0.54
CA ALA A 148 11.73 -1.56 1.49
C ALA A 148 13.21 -1.97 1.35
N CYS A 149 13.46 -3.28 1.22
CA CYS A 149 14.81 -3.81 1.02
C CYS A 149 15.47 -3.39 -0.30
N ILE A 150 14.68 -3.00 -1.31
CA ILE A 150 15.17 -2.50 -2.62
C ILE A 150 15.41 -1.00 -2.53
N LYS A 151 14.39 -0.23 -2.13
CA LYS A 151 14.42 1.23 -2.11
C LYS A 151 15.42 1.80 -1.09
N LYS A 152 15.68 1.08 -0.01
CA LYS A 152 16.56 1.52 1.08
C LYS A 152 17.95 0.86 1.04
N CYS A 153 18.24 -0.01 0.07
CA CYS A 153 19.55 -0.60 -0.05
C CYS A 153 20.58 0.46 -0.52
N PRO A 154 21.61 0.80 0.27
CA PRO A 154 22.57 1.84 -0.11
C PRO A 154 23.42 1.45 -1.32
N GLN A 155 23.53 0.14 -1.61
CA GLN A 155 24.28 -0.39 -2.74
C GLN A 155 23.38 -0.76 -3.94
N GLY A 156 22.06 -0.59 -3.84
CA GLY A 156 21.14 -1.07 -4.87
C GLY A 156 21.22 -2.58 -5.14
N ALA A 157 21.72 -3.35 -4.17
CA ALA A 157 22.03 -4.76 -4.36
C ALA A 157 20.82 -5.71 -4.33
N LYS A 158 19.63 -5.24 -3.93
CA LYS A 158 18.37 -6.01 -3.95
C LYS A 158 17.54 -5.60 -5.15
N LEU A 159 17.05 -6.56 -5.94
CA LEU A 159 16.21 -6.28 -7.09
C LEU A 159 15.31 -7.47 -7.43
N PHE A 160 14.25 -7.23 -8.19
CA PHE A 160 13.43 -8.26 -8.80
C PHE A 160 13.90 -8.52 -10.23
N THR A 161 13.92 -9.79 -10.63
CA THR A 161 14.31 -10.24 -11.98
C THR A 161 13.23 -11.03 -12.68
N ASP A 162 12.14 -11.35 -12.00
CA ASP A 162 11.02 -12.06 -12.60
C ASP A 162 10.38 -11.25 -13.72
N THR A 163 10.32 -11.81 -14.91
CA THR A 163 9.85 -11.12 -16.11
C THR A 163 8.37 -10.75 -16.06
N GLY A 164 7.53 -11.61 -15.44
CA GLY A 164 6.11 -11.32 -15.25
C GLY A 164 5.92 -10.14 -14.31
N TYR A 165 6.62 -10.14 -13.17
CA TYR A 165 6.59 -9.03 -12.23
C TYR A 165 7.05 -7.70 -12.86
N LEU A 166 8.14 -7.73 -13.62
CA LEU A 166 8.67 -6.53 -14.29
C LEU A 166 7.71 -6.03 -15.37
N SER A 167 7.13 -6.91 -16.18
CA SER A 167 6.12 -6.56 -17.19
C SER A 167 4.89 -5.91 -16.54
N HIS A 168 4.40 -6.47 -15.42
CA HIS A 168 3.29 -5.88 -14.66
C HIS A 168 3.63 -4.48 -14.12
N LYS A 169 4.84 -4.31 -13.58
CA LYS A 169 5.31 -3.00 -13.10
C LYS A 169 5.32 -1.97 -14.21
N GLU A 170 5.89 -2.29 -15.37
CA GLU A 170 5.96 -1.41 -16.54
C GLU A 170 4.57 -1.01 -17.04
N GLU A 171 3.64 -1.95 -17.06
CA GLU A 171 2.25 -1.68 -17.44
C GLU A 171 1.57 -0.71 -16.47
N LEU A 172 1.72 -0.92 -15.16
CA LEU A 172 1.19 0.00 -14.16
C LEU A 172 1.77 1.41 -14.32
N GLU A 173 3.06 1.53 -14.55
CA GLU A 173 3.73 2.82 -14.78
C GLU A 173 3.21 3.52 -16.04
N ALA A 174 2.97 2.77 -17.11
CA ALA A 174 2.42 3.31 -18.36
C ALA A 174 0.95 3.76 -18.22
N MET A 175 0.13 2.98 -17.52
CA MET A 175 -1.32 3.23 -17.44
C MET A 175 -1.70 4.23 -16.33
N TYR A 176 -0.95 4.31 -15.26
CA TYR A 176 -1.32 5.05 -14.04
C TYR A 176 -0.30 6.12 -13.62
N GLY A 177 0.53 6.61 -14.55
CA GLY A 177 1.54 7.63 -14.28
C GLY A 177 0.96 9.01 -13.91
N GLY A 178 -0.32 9.29 -14.23
CA GLY A 178 -0.99 10.53 -13.85
C GLY A 178 -1.28 10.60 -12.35
N ARG A 179 -1.30 11.83 -11.80
CA ARG A 179 -1.65 12.06 -10.39
C ARG A 179 -3.09 11.60 -10.11
N ARG A 180 -3.29 10.79 -9.10
CA ARG A 180 -4.61 10.42 -8.56
C ARG A 180 -5.04 11.37 -7.45
N ALA A 181 -6.36 11.63 -7.41
CA ALA A 181 -6.97 12.35 -6.29
C ALA A 181 -7.13 11.45 -5.05
N GLU A 182 -7.28 12.09 -3.91
CA GLU A 182 -7.67 11.45 -2.65
C GLU A 182 -9.17 11.12 -2.62
N HIS A 183 -9.57 10.19 -1.79
CA HIS A 183 -10.95 9.71 -1.67
C HIS A 183 -11.38 9.59 -0.20
#